data_a483dfdd5bffc9f9730ecc427009607f
#
_entry.id   a483dfdd5bffc9f9730ecc427009607f
#
_cell.length_a   1.000
_cell.length_b   1.000
_cell.length_c   1.000
_cell.angle_alpha   90.00
_cell.angle_beta   90.00
_cell.angle_gamma   90.00
#
_symmetry.space_group_name_H-M   'P 1'
#
loop_
_entity.id
_entity.type
_entity.pdbx_description
1 polymer ?
#
loop_
_entity_poly.entity_id
_entity_poly.type
_entity_poly.pdbx_seq_one_letter_code
_entity_poly.pdbx_strand_id
1 'polypeptide(L)'
;MVVTLAYIALFLVFSWVILRINQKSDSLSKSVFIAIFLGAVIGLSLHFISANHTKTIIEWYSIVGNGYVHLLKLVAIPLIFISILSAINKLENSAGIGKMSLTIVGCMLCLVMIAGFIGLLTAHVLGLDASAFVHMPSMLTTEEVNKTAAVSIPQLVTSLIPTNIFLDLTGARSVSVIGIVIFTLIAGIALLKVKKEAPEEGQKLSAGINAIQIWVMKMVRIVIALTPYGVMALMTTVFSSYRLEQFASLLGFIGACYIAIFMMFIVHAILLILSGNNPARYFRMVWPVLTFAFVSRSSAASIPLAISAQEKFGVQSTIANISASFGSSMGQNGCAGIYPAIMVAMIAPTIGIDPLSLHFLVAMLPAIALGSIGVAGVGGGGTFAALIVLSTLNFPVALVGIFIAIEPIVDMARTALNVNGSMMSGVLANRILNNHTADDMPAVIDRP
;
A
#
# COMPACT_ATOMS: atom_id res chain seq x y z
N MET A 1 -0.34 -34.93 -21.78
CA MET A 1 -1.08 -33.94 -22.60
C MET A 1 -2.55 -33.84 -22.19
N VAL A 2 -3.31 -34.94 -22.11
CA VAL A 2 -4.76 -34.92 -21.73
C VAL A 2 -4.97 -34.30 -20.32
N VAL A 3 -4.18 -34.69 -19.31
CA VAL A 3 -4.28 -34.16 -17.94
C VAL A 3 -4.02 -32.67 -17.92
N THR A 4 -2.98 -32.19 -18.62
CA THR A 4 -2.67 -30.75 -18.70
C THR A 4 -3.81 -29.95 -19.31
N LEU A 5 -4.38 -30.45 -20.42
CA LEU A 5 -5.53 -29.83 -21.08
C LEU A 5 -6.77 -29.80 -20.17
N ALA A 6 -7.01 -30.87 -19.39
CA ALA A 6 -8.11 -30.93 -18.44
C ALA A 6 -7.96 -29.82 -17.33
N TYR A 7 -6.76 -29.62 -16.82
CA TYR A 7 -6.51 -28.56 -15.82
C TYR A 7 -6.61 -27.16 -16.42
N ILE A 8 -6.14 -26.93 -17.65
CA ILE A 8 -6.34 -25.66 -18.35
C ILE A 8 -7.84 -25.40 -18.56
N ALA A 9 -8.61 -26.41 -18.99
CA ALA A 9 -10.06 -26.29 -19.11
C ALA A 9 -10.74 -26.00 -17.76
N LEU A 10 -10.29 -26.65 -16.67
CA LEU A 10 -10.78 -26.39 -15.31
C LEU A 10 -10.53 -24.92 -14.90
N PHE A 11 -9.34 -24.39 -15.17
CA PHE A 11 -9.02 -22.98 -14.94
C PHE A 11 -9.95 -22.03 -15.68
N LEU A 12 -10.23 -22.31 -16.96
CA LEU A 12 -11.13 -21.50 -17.77
C LEU A 12 -12.57 -21.56 -17.25
N VAL A 13 -13.04 -22.74 -16.84
CA VAL A 13 -14.38 -22.90 -16.23
C VAL A 13 -14.48 -22.10 -14.92
N PHE A 14 -13.49 -22.20 -14.06
CA PHE A 14 -13.48 -21.43 -12.80
C PHE A 14 -13.34 -19.92 -13.05
N SER A 15 -12.56 -19.53 -14.05
CA SER A 15 -12.50 -18.12 -14.47
C SER A 15 -13.85 -17.61 -14.96
N TRP A 16 -14.59 -18.44 -15.70
CA TRP A 16 -15.94 -18.12 -16.14
C TRP A 16 -16.93 -18.02 -14.95
N VAL A 17 -16.85 -18.92 -13.98
CA VAL A 17 -17.64 -18.86 -12.75
C VAL A 17 -17.37 -17.57 -12.00
N ILE A 18 -16.10 -17.19 -11.82
CA ILE A 18 -15.69 -15.94 -11.18
C ILE A 18 -16.26 -14.73 -11.95
N LEU A 19 -16.18 -14.76 -13.29
CA LEU A 19 -16.75 -13.72 -14.13
C LEU A 19 -18.26 -13.54 -13.89
N ARG A 20 -19.01 -14.65 -13.86
CA ARG A 20 -20.45 -14.63 -13.59
C ARG A 20 -20.79 -14.10 -12.18
N ILE A 21 -19.99 -14.45 -11.18
CA ILE A 21 -20.16 -13.96 -9.82
C ILE A 21 -19.88 -12.44 -9.78
N ASN A 22 -18.81 -11.99 -10.43
CA ASN A 22 -18.43 -10.58 -10.50
C ASN A 22 -19.48 -9.72 -11.21
N GLN A 23 -20.15 -10.27 -12.22
CA GLN A 23 -21.27 -9.61 -12.92
C GLN A 23 -22.54 -9.50 -12.06
N LYS A 24 -22.79 -10.45 -11.14
CA LYS A 24 -23.96 -10.46 -10.26
C LYS A 24 -23.75 -9.73 -8.92
N SER A 25 -22.51 -9.56 -8.52
CA SER A 25 -22.13 -8.99 -7.24
C SER A 25 -21.13 -7.87 -7.48
N ASP A 26 -21.46 -6.62 -7.13
CA ASP A 26 -20.55 -5.47 -7.23
C ASP A 26 -19.33 -5.54 -6.30
N SER A 27 -19.07 -6.70 -5.70
CA SER A 27 -18.00 -6.90 -4.72
C SER A 27 -16.85 -7.72 -5.30
N LEU A 28 -15.79 -7.02 -5.74
CA LEU A 28 -14.51 -7.64 -6.15
C LEU A 28 -13.95 -8.55 -5.04
N SER A 29 -14.14 -8.19 -3.78
CA SER A 29 -13.68 -8.95 -2.62
C SER A 29 -14.22 -10.38 -2.61
N LYS A 30 -15.53 -10.57 -2.85
CA LYS A 30 -16.13 -11.92 -2.91
C LYS A 30 -15.48 -12.77 -4.00
N SER A 31 -15.29 -12.19 -5.18
CA SER A 31 -14.64 -12.87 -6.31
C SER A 31 -13.21 -13.28 -6.00
N VAL A 32 -12.47 -12.45 -5.26
CA VAL A 32 -11.09 -12.76 -4.86
C VAL A 32 -11.04 -13.85 -3.79
N PHE A 33 -11.93 -13.84 -2.77
CA PHE A 33 -11.99 -14.94 -1.79
C PHE A 33 -12.33 -16.27 -2.44
N ILE A 34 -13.27 -16.29 -3.38
CA ILE A 34 -13.60 -17.50 -4.16
C ILE A 34 -12.39 -17.94 -4.99
N ALA A 35 -11.67 -17.01 -5.59
CA ALA A 35 -10.47 -17.30 -6.37
C ALA A 35 -9.35 -17.91 -5.52
N ILE A 36 -9.14 -17.42 -4.28
CA ILE A 36 -8.21 -18.01 -3.31
C ILE A 36 -8.59 -19.46 -3.03
N PHE A 37 -9.87 -19.70 -2.72
CA PHE A 37 -10.37 -21.05 -2.42
C PHE A 37 -10.21 -21.99 -3.62
N LEU A 38 -10.64 -21.57 -4.81
CA LEU A 38 -10.54 -22.39 -6.02
C LEU A 38 -9.07 -22.65 -6.39
N GLY A 39 -8.20 -21.66 -6.27
CA GLY A 39 -6.76 -21.82 -6.50
C GLY A 39 -6.14 -22.82 -5.53
N ALA A 40 -6.52 -22.77 -4.24
CA ALA A 40 -6.08 -23.73 -3.23
C ALA A 40 -6.55 -25.16 -3.56
N VAL A 41 -7.81 -25.35 -3.94
CA VAL A 41 -8.37 -26.65 -4.33
C VAL A 41 -7.63 -27.22 -5.55
N ILE A 42 -7.41 -26.42 -6.59
CA ILE A 42 -6.63 -26.86 -7.76
C ILE A 42 -5.20 -27.22 -7.34
N GLY A 43 -4.52 -26.34 -6.59
CA GLY A 43 -3.14 -26.57 -6.15
C GLY A 43 -2.98 -27.85 -5.35
N LEU A 44 -3.88 -28.10 -4.38
CA LEU A 44 -3.89 -29.34 -3.60
C LEU A 44 -4.16 -30.57 -4.47
N SER A 45 -5.05 -30.47 -5.48
CA SER A 45 -5.33 -31.60 -6.37
C SER A 45 -4.12 -32.01 -7.22
N LEU A 46 -3.17 -31.09 -7.46
CA LEU A 46 -1.95 -31.39 -8.20
C LEU A 46 -0.99 -32.34 -7.47
N HIS A 47 -1.12 -32.50 -6.14
CA HIS A 47 -0.35 -33.49 -5.38
C HIS A 47 -0.66 -34.95 -5.75
N PHE A 48 -1.84 -35.19 -6.31
CA PHE A 48 -2.25 -36.53 -6.75
C PHE A 48 -1.81 -36.85 -8.18
N ILE A 49 -1.03 -35.97 -8.81
CA ILE A 49 -0.57 -36.09 -10.20
C ILE A 49 0.96 -36.21 -10.23
N SER A 50 1.50 -36.82 -11.29
CA SER A 50 2.95 -36.95 -11.46
C SER A 50 3.64 -35.59 -11.56
N ALA A 51 4.83 -35.46 -10.96
CA ALA A 51 5.60 -34.22 -10.88
C ALA A 51 5.81 -33.52 -12.25
N ASN A 52 6.02 -34.30 -13.32
CA ASN A 52 6.18 -33.75 -14.67
C ASN A 52 4.94 -33.03 -15.18
N HIS A 53 3.74 -33.60 -14.94
CA HIS A 53 2.49 -32.97 -15.35
C HIS A 53 2.20 -31.75 -14.50
N THR A 54 2.47 -31.83 -13.20
CA THR A 54 2.32 -30.69 -12.26
C THR A 54 3.18 -29.50 -12.70
N LYS A 55 4.45 -29.73 -13.04
CA LYS A 55 5.35 -28.69 -13.54
C LYS A 55 4.77 -27.99 -14.77
N THR A 56 4.34 -28.77 -15.77
CA THR A 56 3.78 -28.21 -17.01
C THR A 56 2.48 -27.43 -16.75
N ILE A 57 1.60 -27.91 -15.86
CA ILE A 57 0.37 -27.21 -15.50
C ILE A 57 0.70 -25.87 -14.84
N ILE A 58 1.64 -25.85 -13.90
CA ILE A 58 2.07 -24.63 -13.22
C ILE A 58 2.68 -23.63 -14.21
N GLU A 59 3.45 -24.06 -15.18
CA GLU A 59 3.98 -23.19 -16.26
C GLU A 59 2.84 -22.48 -17.01
N TRP A 60 1.75 -23.17 -17.34
CA TRP A 60 0.58 -22.55 -17.97
C TRP A 60 -0.16 -21.58 -17.05
N TYR A 61 -0.34 -21.93 -15.79
CA TYR A 61 -0.99 -21.06 -14.81
C TYR A 61 -0.14 -19.81 -14.50
N SER A 62 1.19 -19.95 -14.51
CA SER A 62 2.11 -18.84 -14.27
C SER A 62 2.02 -17.75 -15.35
N ILE A 63 1.55 -18.06 -16.56
CA ILE A 63 1.25 -17.04 -17.59
C ILE A 63 0.22 -16.03 -17.03
N VAL A 64 -0.83 -16.52 -16.39
CA VAL A 64 -1.87 -15.65 -15.80
C VAL A 64 -1.39 -15.03 -14.51
N GLY A 65 -0.78 -15.81 -13.61
CA GLY A 65 -0.30 -15.34 -12.30
C GLY A 65 0.82 -14.31 -12.43
N ASN A 66 1.91 -14.65 -13.11
CA ASN A 66 3.03 -13.74 -13.34
C ASN A 66 2.64 -12.59 -14.28
N GLY A 67 1.80 -12.87 -15.31
CA GLY A 67 1.26 -11.83 -16.17
C GLY A 67 0.50 -10.76 -15.39
N TYR A 68 -0.30 -11.16 -14.41
CA TYR A 68 -0.98 -10.22 -13.50
C TYR A 68 0.02 -9.39 -12.68
N VAL A 69 1.07 -10.01 -12.11
CA VAL A 69 2.13 -9.29 -11.38
C VAL A 69 2.86 -8.31 -12.30
N HIS A 70 3.14 -8.69 -13.55
CA HIS A 70 3.76 -7.78 -14.53
C HIS A 70 2.85 -6.60 -14.86
N LEU A 71 1.53 -6.80 -14.99
CA LEU A 71 0.59 -5.70 -15.21
C LEU A 71 0.52 -4.76 -14.00
N LEU A 72 0.62 -5.26 -12.77
CA LEU A 72 0.73 -4.41 -11.58
C LEU A 72 2.01 -3.56 -11.61
N LYS A 73 3.16 -4.16 -11.95
CA LYS A 73 4.43 -3.43 -12.11
C LYS A 73 4.33 -2.36 -13.22
N LEU A 74 3.68 -2.69 -14.34
CA LEU A 74 3.48 -1.77 -15.47
C LEU A 74 2.80 -0.47 -15.06
N VAL A 75 1.76 -0.55 -14.24
CA VAL A 75 0.99 0.64 -13.82
C VAL A 75 1.57 1.34 -12.61
N ALA A 76 2.53 0.73 -11.90
CA ALA A 76 3.10 1.29 -10.67
C ALA A 76 3.81 2.63 -10.91
N ILE A 77 4.72 2.70 -11.87
CA ILE A 77 5.50 3.90 -12.17
C ILE A 77 4.63 5.09 -12.58
N PRO A 78 3.73 4.99 -13.58
CA PRO A 78 2.79 6.06 -13.91
C PRO A 78 1.93 6.49 -12.72
N LEU A 79 1.49 5.53 -11.90
CA LEU A 79 0.69 5.80 -10.71
C LEU A 79 1.46 6.62 -9.68
N ILE A 80 2.71 6.23 -9.35
CA ILE A 80 3.57 6.94 -8.40
C ILE A 80 3.74 8.39 -8.85
N PHE A 81 4.18 8.59 -10.10
CA PHE A 81 4.43 9.91 -10.67
C PHE A 81 3.20 10.82 -10.56
N ILE A 82 2.06 10.38 -11.10
CA ILE A 82 0.87 11.23 -11.16
C ILE A 82 0.20 11.42 -9.80
N SER A 83 0.27 10.43 -8.89
CA SER A 83 -0.32 10.53 -7.56
C SER A 83 0.41 11.56 -6.70
N ILE A 84 1.74 11.56 -6.70
CA ILE A 84 2.55 12.54 -5.98
C ILE A 84 2.32 13.95 -6.55
N LEU A 85 2.37 14.08 -7.88
CA LEU A 85 2.17 15.37 -8.54
C LEU A 85 0.77 15.93 -8.28
N SER A 86 -0.26 15.08 -8.32
CA SER A 86 -1.63 15.48 -8.01
C SER A 86 -1.82 15.83 -6.53
N ALA A 87 -1.13 15.14 -5.63
CA ALA A 87 -1.16 15.46 -4.21
C ALA A 87 -0.59 16.87 -3.97
N ILE A 88 0.55 17.21 -4.57
CA ILE A 88 1.15 18.54 -4.47
C ILE A 88 0.25 19.58 -5.16
N ASN A 89 -0.34 19.24 -6.31
CA ASN A 89 -1.25 20.12 -7.05
C ASN A 89 -2.44 20.60 -6.22
N LYS A 90 -2.90 19.78 -5.27
CA LYS A 90 -4.00 20.10 -4.35
C LYS A 90 -3.60 21.05 -3.21
N LEU A 91 -2.31 21.30 -3.02
CA LEU A 91 -1.84 22.30 -2.05
C LEU A 91 -2.23 23.69 -2.55
N GLU A 92 -3.06 24.38 -1.78
CA GLU A 92 -3.47 25.74 -2.11
C GLU A 92 -2.43 26.77 -1.65
N ASN A 93 -2.28 27.83 -2.44
CA ASN A 93 -1.23 28.85 -2.24
C ASN A 93 -1.56 29.92 -1.19
N SER A 94 -2.70 29.86 -0.49
CA SER A 94 -2.97 30.79 0.62
C SER A 94 -2.03 30.46 1.80
N ALA A 95 -1.37 31.46 2.37
CA ALA A 95 -0.35 31.27 3.41
C ALA A 95 -0.86 30.47 4.64
N GLY A 96 -2.13 30.58 4.97
CA GLY A 96 -2.77 29.81 6.06
C GLY A 96 -2.99 28.35 5.70
N ILE A 97 -3.52 28.07 4.51
CA ILE A 97 -3.82 26.70 4.05
C ILE A 97 -2.53 25.92 3.76
N GLY A 98 -1.48 26.59 3.26
CA GLY A 98 -0.18 25.98 3.07
C GLY A 98 0.45 25.45 4.36
N LYS A 99 0.40 26.23 5.45
CA LYS A 99 0.87 25.81 6.78
C LYS A 99 0.05 24.63 7.31
N MET A 100 -1.28 24.68 7.19
CA MET A 100 -2.19 23.59 7.58
C MET A 100 -1.86 22.30 6.83
N SER A 101 -1.76 22.38 5.50
CA SER A 101 -1.44 21.23 4.65
C SER A 101 -0.09 20.62 5.00
N LEU A 102 0.94 21.43 5.19
CA LEU A 102 2.28 20.95 5.56
C LEU A 102 2.28 20.26 6.93
N THR A 103 1.58 20.82 7.91
CA THR A 103 1.44 20.22 9.25
C THR A 103 0.73 18.87 9.17
N ILE A 104 -0.38 18.79 8.41
CA ILE A 104 -1.14 17.55 8.24
C ILE A 104 -0.28 16.48 7.54
N VAL A 105 0.41 16.84 6.45
CA VAL A 105 1.30 15.91 5.73
C VAL A 105 2.44 15.45 6.64
N GLY A 106 3.04 16.36 7.41
CA GLY A 106 4.06 16.02 8.40
C GLY A 106 3.56 14.99 9.42
N CYS A 107 2.38 15.20 9.99
CA CYS A 107 1.74 14.22 10.89
C CYS A 107 1.50 12.87 10.19
N MET A 108 1.01 12.87 8.95
CA MET A 108 0.79 11.64 8.17
C MET A 108 2.08 10.87 7.94
N LEU A 109 3.16 11.54 7.54
CA LEU A 109 4.46 10.91 7.31
C LEU A 109 5.06 10.38 8.59
N CYS A 110 4.95 11.09 9.71
CA CYS A 110 5.36 10.58 11.02
C CYS A 110 4.57 9.32 11.41
N LEU A 111 3.24 9.35 11.29
CA LEU A 111 2.40 8.20 11.64
C LEU A 111 2.70 6.97 10.77
N VAL A 112 2.95 7.14 9.47
CA VAL A 112 3.28 6.02 8.60
C VAL A 112 4.67 5.43 8.88
N MET A 113 5.64 6.25 9.28
CA MET A 113 6.96 5.76 9.72
C MET A 113 6.84 4.97 11.03
N ILE A 114 6.06 5.45 12.00
CA ILE A 114 5.77 4.71 13.24
C ILE A 114 5.09 3.38 12.91
N ALA A 115 4.11 3.39 12.02
CA ALA A 115 3.43 2.18 11.56
C ALA A 115 4.38 1.19 10.88
N GLY A 116 5.31 1.68 10.07
CA GLY A 116 6.37 0.88 9.46
C GLY A 116 7.30 0.26 10.49
N PHE A 117 7.74 1.02 11.48
CA PHE A 117 8.56 0.51 12.59
C PHE A 117 7.84 -0.58 13.40
N ILE A 118 6.54 -0.38 13.71
CA ILE A 118 5.71 -1.38 14.39
C ILE A 118 5.58 -2.65 13.55
N GLY A 119 5.36 -2.51 12.24
CA GLY A 119 5.29 -3.66 11.32
C GLY A 119 6.58 -4.48 11.32
N LEU A 120 7.72 -3.82 11.19
CA LEU A 120 9.03 -4.45 11.24
C LEU A 120 9.29 -5.15 12.59
N LEU A 121 9.04 -4.44 13.70
CA LEU A 121 9.23 -4.98 15.04
C LEU A 121 8.34 -6.20 15.29
N THR A 122 7.09 -6.15 14.83
CA THR A 122 6.14 -7.26 14.96
C THR A 122 6.64 -8.50 14.21
N ALA A 123 7.10 -8.35 12.97
CA ALA A 123 7.64 -9.47 12.19
C ALA A 123 8.90 -10.05 12.84
N HIS A 124 9.79 -9.20 13.34
CA HIS A 124 11.03 -9.61 14.02
C HIS A 124 10.73 -10.37 15.31
N VAL A 125 9.84 -9.86 16.18
CA VAL A 125 9.47 -10.50 17.45
C VAL A 125 8.79 -11.85 17.24
N LEU A 126 7.99 -11.98 16.17
CA LEU A 126 7.36 -13.24 15.80
C LEU A 126 8.31 -14.21 15.08
N GLY A 127 9.57 -13.83 14.84
CA GLY A 127 10.58 -14.65 14.17
C GLY A 127 10.18 -15.02 12.74
N LEU A 128 9.45 -14.15 12.04
CA LEU A 128 9.02 -14.40 10.68
C LEU A 128 10.17 -14.18 9.71
N ASP A 129 10.37 -15.14 8.82
CA ASP A 129 11.31 -15.04 7.71
C ASP A 129 10.70 -15.52 6.39
N ALA A 130 11.31 -15.13 5.29
CA ALA A 130 10.90 -15.52 3.95
C ALA A 130 11.70 -16.72 3.41
N SER A 131 12.45 -17.43 4.22
CA SER A 131 13.32 -18.56 3.82
C SER A 131 12.54 -19.67 3.11
N ALA A 132 11.32 -19.92 3.54
CA ALA A 132 10.41 -20.88 2.93
C ALA A 132 10.08 -20.58 1.45
N PHE A 133 10.27 -19.34 1.00
CA PHE A 133 9.97 -18.89 -0.36
C PHE A 133 11.21 -18.73 -1.26
N VAL A 134 12.41 -18.68 -0.68
CA VAL A 134 13.70 -18.46 -1.41
C VAL A 134 14.00 -19.56 -2.43
N HIS A 135 13.52 -20.77 -2.18
CA HIS A 135 13.79 -21.93 -3.03
C HIS A 135 12.75 -22.16 -4.16
N MET A 136 11.86 -21.20 -4.42
CA MET A 136 10.95 -21.30 -5.54
C MET A 136 11.66 -20.99 -6.87
N PRO A 137 11.74 -21.92 -7.84
CA PRO A 137 12.57 -21.78 -9.05
C PRO A 137 12.22 -20.61 -9.98
N SER A 138 11.07 -19.98 -9.77
CA SER A 138 10.56 -18.88 -10.61
C SER A 138 10.72 -17.49 -10.00
N MET A 139 11.29 -17.35 -8.80
CA MET A 139 11.16 -16.11 -8.04
C MET A 139 12.45 -15.37 -7.71
N LEU A 140 13.63 -16.00 -7.77
CA LEU A 140 14.90 -15.34 -7.51
C LEU A 140 15.92 -15.73 -8.58
N THR A 141 16.31 -14.80 -9.42
CA THR A 141 17.54 -14.94 -10.19
C THR A 141 18.72 -14.59 -9.26
N THR A 142 19.68 -15.48 -9.16
CA THR A 142 20.88 -15.36 -8.32
C THR A 142 21.70 -14.07 -8.61
N GLU A 143 21.43 -13.40 -9.72
CA GLU A 143 22.06 -12.13 -10.11
C GLU A 143 21.52 -10.92 -9.35
N GLU A 144 20.30 -10.95 -8.82
CA GLU A 144 19.74 -9.83 -8.06
C GLU A 144 20.29 -9.77 -6.62
N VAL A 145 20.68 -10.93 -6.06
CA VAL A 145 21.18 -11.02 -4.68
C VAL A 145 22.63 -10.50 -4.54
N ASN A 146 23.44 -10.60 -5.59
CA ASN A 146 24.88 -10.27 -5.53
C ASN A 146 25.20 -8.77 -5.71
N LYS A 147 24.22 -7.90 -5.97
CA LYS A 147 24.44 -6.46 -6.21
C LYS A 147 24.44 -5.59 -4.95
N THR A 148 24.22 -6.15 -3.78
CA THR A 148 24.19 -5.42 -2.49
C THR A 148 25.56 -5.29 -1.81
N ALA A 149 26.66 -5.34 -2.58
CA ALA A 149 28.00 -5.06 -2.04
C ALA A 149 28.07 -3.62 -1.52
N ALA A 150 28.64 -3.43 -0.35
CA ALA A 150 28.75 -2.23 0.47
C ALA A 150 28.93 -0.91 -0.31
N VAL A 151 27.81 -0.27 -0.64
CA VAL A 151 27.82 1.11 -1.17
C VAL A 151 28.01 2.05 0.02
N SER A 152 28.98 2.98 -0.06
CA SER A 152 29.17 3.98 0.99
C SER A 152 27.95 4.91 1.09
N ILE A 153 27.62 5.43 2.29
CA ILE A 153 26.49 6.34 2.50
C ILE A 153 26.49 7.52 1.53
N PRO A 154 27.63 8.22 1.25
CA PRO A 154 27.66 9.30 0.25
C PRO A 154 27.29 8.85 -1.16
N GLN A 155 27.77 7.67 -1.57
CA GLN A 155 27.42 7.09 -2.88
C GLN A 155 25.95 6.72 -2.97
N LEU A 156 25.37 6.20 -1.88
CA LEU A 156 23.97 5.88 -1.79
C LEU A 156 23.11 7.15 -1.92
N VAL A 157 23.42 8.20 -1.16
CA VAL A 157 22.72 9.50 -1.26
C VAL A 157 22.82 10.10 -2.66
N THR A 158 24.02 10.07 -3.26
CA THR A 158 24.23 10.59 -4.62
C THR A 158 23.45 9.79 -5.66
N SER A 159 23.36 8.46 -5.50
CA SER A 159 22.62 7.58 -6.42
C SER A 159 21.09 7.80 -6.38
N LEU A 160 20.57 8.37 -5.30
CA LEU A 160 19.14 8.71 -5.18
C LEU A 160 18.74 9.87 -6.11
N ILE A 161 19.70 10.76 -6.44
CA ILE A 161 19.42 11.92 -7.29
C ILE A 161 19.33 11.46 -8.75
N PRO A 162 18.18 11.69 -9.43
CA PRO A 162 18.01 11.27 -10.80
C PRO A 162 18.87 12.11 -11.76
N THR A 163 19.68 11.46 -12.59
CA THR A 163 20.43 12.11 -13.67
C THR A 163 19.64 12.17 -14.97
N ASN A 164 18.70 11.25 -15.16
CA ASN A 164 17.83 11.16 -16.33
C ASN A 164 16.49 10.55 -15.96
N ILE A 165 15.45 11.38 -15.91
CA ILE A 165 14.10 10.93 -15.54
C ILE A 165 13.54 9.86 -16.49
N PHE A 166 13.86 9.91 -17.78
CA PHE A 166 13.37 8.93 -18.73
C PHE A 166 13.95 7.54 -18.45
N LEU A 167 15.21 7.46 -18.02
CA LEU A 167 15.81 6.21 -17.55
C LEU A 167 15.14 5.69 -16.27
N ASP A 168 14.77 6.58 -15.35
CA ASP A 168 14.05 6.18 -14.14
C ASP A 168 12.62 5.73 -14.44
N LEU A 169 11.95 6.38 -15.39
CA LEU A 169 10.61 5.96 -15.83
C LEU A 169 10.58 4.57 -16.47
N THR A 170 11.73 4.06 -16.97
CA THR A 170 11.82 2.66 -17.44
C THR A 170 11.97 1.65 -16.31
N GLY A 171 12.26 2.10 -15.07
CA GLY A 171 12.57 1.21 -13.95
C GLY A 171 13.93 0.49 -14.07
N ALA A 172 14.81 0.95 -14.97
CA ALA A 172 16.07 0.27 -15.27
C ALA A 172 17.13 0.37 -14.17
N ARG A 173 17.07 1.42 -13.33
CA ARG A 173 17.95 1.54 -12.17
C ARG A 173 17.29 0.92 -10.93
N SER A 174 18.08 0.35 -10.04
CA SER A 174 17.62 -0.18 -8.74
C SER A 174 16.92 0.88 -7.87
N VAL A 175 17.33 2.16 -8.00
CA VAL A 175 16.76 3.31 -7.27
C VAL A 175 15.81 4.16 -8.12
N SER A 176 15.34 3.67 -9.27
CA SER A 176 14.48 4.42 -10.20
C SER A 176 13.24 5.02 -9.53
N VAL A 177 12.60 4.27 -8.62
CA VAL A 177 11.40 4.75 -7.92
C VAL A 177 11.70 5.99 -7.09
N ILE A 178 12.82 6.03 -6.37
CA ILE A 178 13.22 7.23 -5.61
C ILE A 178 13.52 8.39 -6.55
N GLY A 179 14.24 8.12 -7.66
CA GLY A 179 14.51 9.12 -8.67
C GLY A 179 13.22 9.77 -9.19
N ILE A 180 12.19 8.96 -9.48
CA ILE A 180 10.88 9.45 -9.90
C ILE A 180 10.23 10.29 -8.79
N VAL A 181 10.29 9.87 -7.53
CA VAL A 181 9.75 10.62 -6.38
C VAL A 181 10.43 12.00 -6.30
N ILE A 182 11.77 12.05 -6.31
CA ILE A 182 12.54 13.31 -6.22
C ILE A 182 12.18 14.23 -7.39
N PHE A 183 12.20 13.71 -8.60
CA PHE A 183 11.80 14.49 -9.78
C PHE A 183 10.37 15.04 -9.65
N THR A 184 9.45 14.22 -9.20
CA THR A 184 8.04 14.61 -9.06
C THR A 184 7.83 15.66 -7.97
N LEU A 185 8.60 15.60 -6.89
CA LEU A 185 8.61 16.63 -5.84
C LEU A 185 9.10 17.97 -6.41
N ILE A 186 10.19 17.96 -7.20
CA ILE A 186 10.72 19.17 -7.87
C ILE A 186 9.68 19.73 -8.86
N ALA A 187 9.08 18.87 -9.68
CA ALA A 187 8.05 19.26 -10.64
C ALA A 187 6.80 19.83 -9.94
N GLY A 188 6.41 19.25 -8.81
CA GLY A 188 5.30 19.73 -7.99
C GLY A 188 5.59 21.10 -7.36
N ILE A 189 6.80 21.33 -6.84
CA ILE A 189 7.22 22.64 -6.32
C ILE A 189 7.22 23.68 -7.45
N ALA A 190 7.72 23.32 -8.62
CA ALA A 190 7.70 24.20 -9.80
C ALA A 190 6.25 24.54 -10.19
N LEU A 191 5.33 23.57 -10.17
CA LEU A 191 3.91 23.79 -10.43
C LEU A 191 3.30 24.82 -9.47
N LEU A 192 3.61 24.72 -8.17
CA LEU A 192 3.12 25.68 -7.17
C LEU A 192 3.64 27.11 -7.46
N LYS A 193 4.89 27.25 -7.93
CA LYS A 193 5.44 28.55 -8.36
C LYS A 193 4.73 29.07 -9.60
N VAL A 194 4.50 28.25 -10.61
CA VAL A 194 3.74 28.63 -11.82
C VAL A 194 2.33 29.10 -11.46
N LYS A 195 1.64 28.40 -10.54
CA LYS A 195 0.31 28.84 -10.06
C LYS A 195 0.33 30.24 -9.44
N LYS A 196 1.44 30.64 -8.84
CA LYS A 196 1.60 31.94 -8.20
C LYS A 196 2.01 33.03 -9.20
N GLU A 197 2.93 32.73 -10.10
CA GLU A 197 3.56 33.69 -11.02
C GLU A 197 2.76 33.86 -12.33
N ALA A 198 2.11 32.77 -12.81
CA ALA A 198 1.30 32.72 -14.01
C ALA A 198 0.00 31.94 -13.74
N PRO A 199 -1.04 32.53 -13.07
CA PRO A 199 -2.22 31.82 -12.58
C PRO A 199 -3.02 31.11 -13.68
N GLU A 200 -3.14 31.68 -14.86
CA GLU A 200 -3.88 31.06 -15.99
C GLU A 200 -3.21 29.76 -16.45
N GLU A 201 -1.87 29.79 -16.63
CA GLU A 201 -1.10 28.59 -17.02
C GLU A 201 -1.05 27.56 -15.90
N GLY A 202 -0.94 28.03 -14.66
CA GLY A 202 -1.02 27.18 -13.47
C GLY A 202 -2.37 26.45 -13.37
N GLN A 203 -3.48 27.10 -13.72
CA GLN A 203 -4.80 26.49 -13.74
C GLN A 203 -4.94 25.44 -14.86
N LYS A 204 -4.44 25.73 -16.06
CA LYS A 204 -4.41 24.80 -17.20
C LYS A 204 -3.59 23.54 -16.85
N LEU A 205 -2.40 23.72 -16.28
CA LEU A 205 -1.54 22.61 -15.81
C LEU A 205 -2.23 21.79 -14.73
N SER A 206 -2.87 22.43 -13.75
CA SER A 206 -3.64 21.74 -12.71
C SER A 206 -4.77 20.88 -13.28
N ALA A 207 -5.52 21.41 -14.24
CA ALA A 207 -6.58 20.67 -14.92
C ALA A 207 -6.01 19.49 -15.71
N GLY A 208 -4.88 19.65 -16.40
CA GLY A 208 -4.17 18.59 -17.13
C GLY A 208 -3.72 17.47 -16.20
N ILE A 209 -3.11 17.81 -15.05
CA ILE A 209 -2.64 16.85 -14.05
C ILE A 209 -3.84 16.03 -13.50
N ASN A 210 -4.96 16.70 -13.18
CA ASN A 210 -6.15 16.02 -12.72
C ASN A 210 -6.74 15.07 -13.78
N ALA A 211 -6.76 15.49 -15.05
CA ALA A 211 -7.20 14.63 -16.15
C ALA A 211 -6.31 13.39 -16.33
N ILE A 212 -4.99 13.55 -16.29
CA ILE A 212 -4.02 12.45 -16.37
C ILE A 212 -4.19 11.52 -15.15
N GLN A 213 -4.38 12.07 -13.94
CA GLN A 213 -4.64 11.26 -12.75
C GLN A 213 -5.88 10.38 -12.93
N ILE A 214 -6.98 10.94 -13.43
CA ILE A 214 -8.22 10.17 -13.67
C ILE A 214 -7.94 9.06 -14.68
N TRP A 215 -7.22 9.35 -15.74
CA TRP A 215 -6.86 8.38 -16.78
C TRP A 215 -5.99 7.24 -16.24
N VAL A 216 -4.91 7.55 -15.53
CA VAL A 216 -4.03 6.53 -14.90
C VAL A 216 -4.80 5.69 -13.88
N MET A 217 -5.67 6.32 -13.08
CA MET A 217 -6.53 5.58 -12.14
C MET A 217 -7.51 4.62 -12.83
N LYS A 218 -7.95 4.91 -14.06
CA LYS A 218 -8.73 3.96 -14.87
C LYS A 218 -7.87 2.78 -15.33
N MET A 219 -6.62 3.02 -15.75
CA MET A 219 -5.68 1.93 -16.07
C MET A 219 -5.44 1.00 -14.88
N VAL A 220 -5.19 1.57 -13.68
CA VAL A 220 -5.04 0.82 -12.43
C VAL A 220 -6.28 -0.04 -12.14
N ARG A 221 -7.48 0.52 -12.29
CA ARG A 221 -8.73 -0.22 -12.07
C ARG A 221 -8.91 -1.40 -13.05
N ILE A 222 -8.51 -1.25 -14.30
CA ILE A 222 -8.51 -2.34 -15.29
C ILE A 222 -7.61 -3.49 -14.81
N VAL A 223 -6.40 -3.17 -14.34
CA VAL A 223 -5.47 -4.19 -13.84
C VAL A 223 -6.00 -4.84 -12.56
N ILE A 224 -6.53 -4.04 -11.62
CA ILE A 224 -7.13 -4.55 -10.37
C ILE A 224 -8.34 -5.46 -10.65
N ALA A 225 -9.12 -5.21 -11.70
CA ALA A 225 -10.24 -6.08 -12.06
C ALA A 225 -9.80 -7.50 -12.45
N LEU A 226 -8.53 -7.70 -12.83
CA LEU A 226 -7.94 -9.00 -13.12
C LEU A 226 -7.48 -9.76 -11.87
N THR A 227 -7.52 -9.11 -10.68
CA THR A 227 -7.06 -9.69 -9.40
C THR A 227 -7.59 -11.10 -9.14
N PRO A 228 -8.89 -11.41 -9.29
CA PRO A 228 -9.37 -12.76 -9.00
C PRO A 228 -8.68 -13.85 -9.83
N TYR A 229 -8.43 -13.59 -11.11
CA TYR A 229 -7.80 -14.54 -12.01
C TYR A 229 -6.31 -14.72 -11.70
N GLY A 230 -5.60 -13.61 -11.49
CA GLY A 230 -4.19 -13.64 -11.09
C GLY A 230 -3.99 -14.35 -9.76
N VAL A 231 -4.83 -14.03 -8.76
CA VAL A 231 -4.79 -14.65 -7.42
C VAL A 231 -5.10 -16.14 -7.49
N MET A 232 -6.09 -16.58 -8.26
CA MET A 232 -6.37 -18.01 -8.45
C MET A 232 -5.16 -18.75 -8.99
N ALA A 233 -4.50 -18.21 -10.02
CA ALA A 233 -3.30 -18.81 -10.60
C ALA A 233 -2.13 -18.85 -9.61
N LEU A 234 -1.86 -17.75 -8.90
CA LEU A 234 -0.80 -17.68 -7.88
C LEU A 234 -1.06 -18.64 -6.72
N MET A 235 -2.30 -18.72 -6.22
CA MET A 235 -2.68 -19.69 -5.18
C MET A 235 -2.50 -21.12 -5.64
N THR A 236 -2.86 -21.44 -6.87
CA THR A 236 -2.59 -22.77 -7.43
C THR A 236 -1.11 -23.12 -7.37
N THR A 237 -0.24 -22.19 -7.74
CA THR A 237 1.22 -22.39 -7.67
C THR A 237 1.70 -22.59 -6.23
N VAL A 238 1.24 -21.77 -5.30
CA VAL A 238 1.60 -21.87 -3.88
C VAL A 238 1.17 -23.22 -3.30
N PHE A 239 -0.09 -23.62 -3.48
CA PHE A 239 -0.62 -24.87 -2.92
C PHE A 239 -0.15 -26.12 -3.65
N SER A 240 0.32 -26.03 -4.89
CA SER A 240 0.92 -27.17 -5.59
C SER A 240 2.32 -27.53 -5.10
N SER A 241 3.03 -26.56 -4.55
CA SER A 241 4.38 -26.73 -4.01
C SER A 241 4.38 -27.12 -2.53
N TYR A 242 3.24 -27.48 -1.96
CA TYR A 242 2.92 -27.65 -0.54
C TYR A 242 4.11 -28.07 0.33
N ARG A 243 4.66 -27.09 1.02
CA ARG A 243 5.45 -27.27 2.24
C ARG A 243 4.69 -26.61 3.38
N LEU A 244 4.47 -27.33 4.47
CA LEU A 244 3.83 -26.81 5.68
C LEU A 244 4.44 -25.48 6.15
N GLU A 245 5.74 -25.33 5.96
CA GLU A 245 6.51 -24.13 6.28
C GLU A 245 6.01 -22.87 5.50
N GLN A 246 5.74 -23.01 4.20
CA GLN A 246 5.25 -21.88 3.38
C GLN A 246 3.85 -21.43 3.80
N PHE A 247 3.00 -22.40 4.13
CA PHE A 247 1.66 -22.11 4.63
C PHE A 247 1.71 -21.44 6.00
N ALA A 248 2.58 -21.93 6.90
CA ALA A 248 2.81 -21.31 8.21
C ALA A 248 3.33 -19.88 8.09
N SER A 249 4.26 -19.62 7.15
CA SER A 249 4.77 -18.26 6.89
C SER A 249 3.68 -17.31 6.38
N LEU A 250 2.76 -17.76 5.51
CA LEU A 250 1.63 -16.95 5.06
C LEU A 250 0.66 -16.63 6.20
N LEU A 251 0.33 -17.62 7.05
CA LEU A 251 -0.51 -17.40 8.23
C LEU A 251 0.19 -16.48 9.23
N GLY A 252 1.50 -16.68 9.42
CA GLY A 252 2.34 -15.80 10.25
C GLY A 252 2.32 -14.36 9.77
N PHE A 253 2.44 -14.14 8.46
CA PHE A 253 2.33 -12.82 7.85
C PHE A 253 0.96 -12.17 8.10
N ILE A 254 -0.14 -12.91 7.91
CA ILE A 254 -1.49 -12.41 8.21
C ILE A 254 -1.59 -12.05 9.69
N GLY A 255 -1.15 -12.93 10.59
CA GLY A 255 -1.15 -12.69 12.03
C GLY A 255 -0.35 -11.45 12.41
N ALA A 256 0.88 -11.31 11.86
CA ALA A 256 1.71 -10.13 12.08
C ALA A 256 1.03 -8.84 11.61
N CYS A 257 0.38 -8.85 10.45
CA CYS A 257 -0.38 -7.69 9.97
C CYS A 257 -1.47 -7.27 10.96
N TYR A 258 -2.28 -8.21 11.46
CA TYR A 258 -3.35 -7.89 12.41
C TYR A 258 -2.82 -7.42 13.77
N ILE A 259 -1.75 -8.04 14.27
CA ILE A 259 -1.08 -7.62 15.51
C ILE A 259 -0.52 -6.20 15.35
N ALA A 260 0.22 -5.92 14.27
CA ALA A 260 0.78 -4.60 14.01
C ALA A 260 -0.31 -3.52 13.84
N ILE A 261 -1.42 -3.86 13.17
CA ILE A 261 -2.58 -2.97 13.04
C ILE A 261 -3.17 -2.65 14.42
N PHE A 262 -3.35 -3.66 15.27
CA PHE A 262 -3.86 -3.49 16.63
C PHE A 262 -2.91 -2.61 17.46
N MET A 263 -1.62 -2.88 17.41
CA MET A 263 -0.59 -2.06 18.09
C MET A 263 -0.63 -0.61 17.61
N MET A 264 -0.84 -0.37 16.32
CA MET A 264 -0.93 0.99 15.80
C MET A 264 -2.20 1.71 16.27
N PHE A 265 -3.34 1.01 16.45
CA PHE A 265 -4.52 1.58 17.10
C PHE A 265 -4.23 1.98 18.56
N ILE A 266 -3.43 1.20 19.30
CA ILE A 266 -2.96 1.57 20.65
C ILE A 266 -2.10 2.83 20.58
N VAL A 267 -1.18 2.94 19.64
CA VAL A 267 -0.37 4.16 19.45
C VAL A 267 -1.26 5.36 19.15
N HIS A 268 -2.27 5.21 18.31
CA HIS A 268 -3.25 6.29 18.09
C HIS A 268 -3.97 6.70 19.38
N ALA A 269 -4.36 5.75 20.23
CA ALA A 269 -4.98 6.05 21.52
C ALA A 269 -4.01 6.80 22.46
N ILE A 270 -2.74 6.40 22.50
CA ILE A 270 -1.71 7.09 23.28
C ILE A 270 -1.51 8.53 22.76
N LEU A 271 -1.42 8.73 21.46
CA LEU A 271 -1.27 10.06 20.86
C LEU A 271 -2.49 10.96 21.13
N LEU A 272 -3.71 10.40 21.19
CA LEU A 272 -4.89 11.13 21.63
C LEU A 272 -4.74 11.62 23.07
N ILE A 273 -4.33 10.75 23.99
CA ILE A 273 -4.09 11.12 25.40
C ILE A 273 -3.02 12.21 25.48
N LEU A 274 -1.89 12.04 24.81
CA LEU A 274 -0.80 13.00 24.81
C LEU A 274 -1.20 14.37 24.21
N SER A 275 -2.14 14.37 23.26
CA SER A 275 -2.70 15.59 22.69
C SER A 275 -3.85 16.20 23.52
N GLY A 276 -4.17 15.62 24.69
CA GLY A 276 -5.21 16.10 25.59
C GLY A 276 -6.64 15.70 25.18
N ASN A 277 -6.79 14.72 24.29
CA ASN A 277 -8.08 14.24 23.81
C ASN A 277 -8.46 12.92 24.47
N ASN A 278 -9.76 12.68 24.65
CA ASN A 278 -10.27 11.44 25.22
C ASN A 278 -10.40 10.34 24.12
N PRO A 279 -9.62 9.23 24.19
CA PRO A 279 -9.68 8.15 23.22
C PRO A 279 -11.05 7.49 23.13
N ALA A 280 -11.72 7.28 24.27
CA ALA A 280 -13.03 6.61 24.27
C ALA A 280 -14.08 7.44 23.54
N ARG A 281 -14.06 8.78 23.70
CA ARG A 281 -14.92 9.70 22.96
C ARG A 281 -14.60 9.66 21.48
N TYR A 282 -13.31 9.70 21.11
CA TYR A 282 -12.85 9.65 19.73
C TYR A 282 -13.31 8.37 19.05
N PHE A 283 -12.96 7.19 19.60
CA PHE A 283 -13.29 5.91 18.97
C PHE A 283 -14.80 5.68 18.87
N ARG A 284 -15.61 6.16 19.82
CA ARG A 284 -17.07 6.12 19.70
C ARG A 284 -17.59 6.90 18.47
N MET A 285 -17.00 8.07 18.20
CA MET A 285 -17.42 8.90 17.07
C MET A 285 -16.95 8.36 15.73
N VAL A 286 -15.72 7.82 15.65
CA VAL A 286 -15.15 7.33 14.39
C VAL A 286 -15.52 5.89 14.08
N TRP A 287 -16.08 5.12 15.02
CA TRP A 287 -16.43 3.71 14.83
C TRP A 287 -17.26 3.43 13.57
N PRO A 288 -18.32 4.19 13.26
CA PRO A 288 -19.09 3.97 12.02
C PRO A 288 -18.25 4.17 10.75
N VAL A 289 -17.29 5.11 10.79
CA VAL A 289 -16.37 5.38 9.67
C VAL A 289 -15.40 4.20 9.50
N LEU A 290 -14.85 3.70 10.61
CA LEU A 290 -13.92 2.56 10.58
C LEU A 290 -14.60 1.29 10.09
N THR A 291 -15.84 1.03 10.52
CA THR A 291 -16.64 -0.11 10.05
C THR A 291 -16.93 0.01 8.55
N PHE A 292 -17.31 1.19 8.09
CA PHE A 292 -17.51 1.43 6.66
C PHE A 292 -16.21 1.21 5.87
N ALA A 293 -15.09 1.77 6.34
CA ALA A 293 -13.78 1.62 5.70
C ALA A 293 -13.34 0.15 5.63
N PHE A 294 -13.56 -0.61 6.71
CA PHE A 294 -13.26 -2.03 6.81
C PHE A 294 -14.03 -2.83 5.74
N VAL A 295 -15.34 -2.60 5.61
CA VAL A 295 -16.19 -3.34 4.68
C VAL A 295 -15.97 -2.90 3.23
N SER A 296 -15.88 -1.58 3.00
CA SER A 296 -15.74 -1.02 1.65
C SER A 296 -14.34 -1.21 1.05
N ARG A 297 -13.31 -1.38 1.89
CA ARG A 297 -11.90 -1.45 1.49
C ARG A 297 -11.47 -0.24 0.64
N SER A 298 -12.06 0.92 0.90
CA SER A 298 -11.83 2.14 0.13
C SER A 298 -11.68 3.35 1.03
N SER A 299 -10.46 3.84 1.20
CA SER A 299 -10.19 5.08 1.92
C SER A 299 -10.85 6.27 1.22
N ALA A 300 -10.89 6.26 -0.12
CA ALA A 300 -11.51 7.34 -0.89
C ALA A 300 -13.04 7.41 -0.68
N ALA A 301 -13.74 6.27 -0.61
CA ALA A 301 -15.17 6.24 -0.34
C ALA A 301 -15.50 6.67 1.11
N SER A 302 -14.54 6.57 2.02
CA SER A 302 -14.71 6.95 3.43
C SER A 302 -14.55 8.46 3.68
N ILE A 303 -14.06 9.25 2.71
CA ILE A 303 -13.77 10.69 2.87
C ILE A 303 -14.93 11.47 3.50
N PRO A 304 -16.17 11.42 2.98
CA PRO A 304 -17.26 12.25 3.53
C PRO A 304 -17.58 11.89 4.99
N LEU A 305 -17.55 10.59 5.32
CA LEU A 305 -17.76 10.12 6.69
C LEU A 305 -16.63 10.54 7.62
N ALA A 306 -15.38 10.47 7.15
CA ALA A 306 -14.20 10.87 7.91
C ALA A 306 -14.18 12.37 8.21
N ILE A 307 -14.61 13.21 7.26
CA ILE A 307 -14.77 14.66 7.48
C ILE A 307 -15.82 14.91 8.56
N SER A 308 -17.03 14.36 8.39
CA SER A 308 -18.12 14.55 9.34
C SER A 308 -17.77 14.08 10.76
N ALA A 309 -17.06 12.94 10.90
CA ALA A 309 -16.66 12.43 12.20
C ALA A 309 -15.61 13.34 12.87
N GLN A 310 -14.64 13.86 12.12
CA GLN A 310 -13.65 14.81 12.62
C GLN A 310 -14.29 16.13 13.07
N GLU A 311 -15.21 16.68 12.28
CA GLU A 311 -15.95 17.91 12.62
C GLU A 311 -16.79 17.73 13.90
N LYS A 312 -17.50 16.59 14.02
CA LYS A 312 -18.25 16.26 15.25
C LYS A 312 -17.31 16.09 16.47
N PHE A 313 -16.10 15.62 16.26
CA PHE A 313 -15.10 15.50 17.32
C PHE A 313 -14.53 16.87 17.75
N GLY A 314 -14.65 17.91 16.90
CA GLY A 314 -14.16 19.27 17.17
C GLY A 314 -12.95 19.69 16.33
N VAL A 315 -12.64 18.96 15.27
CA VAL A 315 -11.60 19.38 14.31
C VAL A 315 -12.16 20.44 13.38
N GLN A 316 -11.40 21.50 13.12
CA GLN A 316 -11.78 22.56 12.19
C GLN A 316 -12.09 21.99 10.80
N SER A 317 -13.18 22.43 10.16
CA SER A 317 -13.65 21.88 8.89
C SER A 317 -12.59 21.87 7.80
N THR A 318 -11.80 22.92 7.64
CA THR A 318 -10.70 22.99 6.67
C THR A 318 -9.66 21.90 6.93
N ILE A 319 -9.26 21.67 8.18
CA ILE A 319 -8.30 20.64 8.58
C ILE A 319 -8.87 19.24 8.33
N ALA A 320 -10.15 19.02 8.68
CA ALA A 320 -10.85 17.76 8.47
C ALA A 320 -10.93 17.41 6.97
N ASN A 321 -11.24 18.40 6.14
CA ASN A 321 -11.30 18.23 4.67
C ASN A 321 -9.93 17.91 4.07
N ILE A 322 -8.87 18.64 4.47
CA ILE A 322 -7.52 18.41 3.96
C ILE A 322 -7.01 17.04 4.42
N SER A 323 -7.15 16.70 5.70
CA SER A 323 -6.64 15.44 6.25
C SER A 323 -7.35 14.24 5.63
N ALA A 324 -8.68 14.25 5.51
CA ALA A 324 -9.42 13.14 4.90
C ALA A 324 -9.10 12.99 3.40
N SER A 325 -8.99 14.10 2.67
CA SER A 325 -8.67 14.08 1.24
C SER A 325 -7.26 13.58 0.97
N PHE A 326 -6.25 14.09 1.68
CA PHE A 326 -4.86 13.68 1.53
C PHE A 326 -4.65 12.26 2.03
N GLY A 327 -5.22 11.89 3.18
CA GLY A 327 -5.08 10.56 3.76
C GLY A 327 -5.69 9.44 2.90
N SER A 328 -6.55 9.78 1.93
CA SER A 328 -7.01 8.82 0.94
C SER A 328 -5.95 8.48 -0.12
N SER A 329 -4.86 9.24 -0.21
CA SER A 329 -3.84 9.09 -1.25
C SER A 329 -2.40 9.16 -0.74
N MET A 330 -2.19 9.42 0.55
CA MET A 330 -0.87 9.46 1.18
C MET A 330 -0.94 9.14 2.67
N GLY A 331 0.20 8.77 3.27
CA GLY A 331 0.30 8.52 4.71
C GLY A 331 -0.52 7.33 5.20
N GLN A 332 -0.74 6.33 4.38
CA GLN A 332 -1.57 5.17 4.68
C GLN A 332 -0.84 4.19 5.60
N ASN A 333 -1.14 4.24 6.89
CA ASN A 333 -0.43 3.50 7.95
C ASN A 333 -0.44 1.98 7.73
N GLY A 334 -1.57 1.42 7.31
CA GLY A 334 -1.70 -0.01 7.07
C GLY A 334 -1.09 -0.45 5.74
N CYS A 335 -1.43 0.26 4.64
CA CYS A 335 -1.02 -0.14 3.30
C CYS A 335 0.43 0.24 2.98
N ALA A 336 0.87 1.43 3.38
CA ALA A 336 2.20 1.92 3.06
C ALA A 336 3.19 1.78 4.22
N GLY A 337 2.71 1.72 5.47
CA GLY A 337 3.54 1.52 6.65
C GLY A 337 3.72 0.04 6.97
N ILE A 338 2.71 -0.59 7.57
CA ILE A 338 2.80 -1.94 8.15
C ILE A 338 3.10 -3.01 7.10
N TYR A 339 2.31 -3.04 6.02
CA TYR A 339 2.35 -4.14 5.06
C TYR A 339 3.72 -4.31 4.37
N PRO A 340 4.32 -3.27 3.77
CA PRO A 340 5.66 -3.40 3.21
C PRO A 340 6.74 -3.61 4.26
N ALA A 341 6.60 -3.04 5.47
CA ALA A 341 7.59 -3.20 6.53
C ALA A 341 7.70 -4.66 7.02
N ILE A 342 6.56 -5.36 7.17
CA ILE A 342 6.57 -6.79 7.50
C ILE A 342 7.25 -7.60 6.40
N MET A 343 6.93 -7.33 5.11
CA MET A 343 7.59 -8.02 4.00
C MET A 343 9.10 -7.81 4.02
N VAL A 344 9.53 -6.56 4.19
CA VAL A 344 10.94 -6.20 4.25
C VAL A 344 11.64 -6.89 5.42
N ALA A 345 11.00 -6.91 6.61
CA ALA A 345 11.53 -7.59 7.79
C ALA A 345 11.67 -9.11 7.60
N MET A 346 10.76 -9.74 6.84
CA MET A 346 10.84 -11.17 6.52
C MET A 346 11.94 -11.47 5.49
N ILE A 347 12.17 -10.57 4.55
CA ILE A 347 13.15 -10.76 3.47
C ILE A 347 14.58 -10.44 3.93
N ALA A 348 14.77 -9.40 4.75
CA ALA A 348 16.08 -8.92 5.16
C ALA A 348 17.03 -10.01 5.70
N PRO A 349 16.61 -10.93 6.61
CA PRO A 349 17.48 -12.00 7.09
C PRO A 349 17.91 -12.97 5.99
N THR A 350 17.08 -13.20 4.95
CA THR A 350 17.39 -14.14 3.86
C THR A 350 18.51 -13.65 2.95
N ILE A 351 18.82 -12.36 3.00
CA ILE A 351 19.91 -11.71 2.26
C ILE A 351 21.03 -11.20 3.20
N GLY A 352 21.04 -11.68 4.46
CA GLY A 352 22.10 -11.36 5.43
C GLY A 352 22.02 -9.95 6.03
N ILE A 353 20.84 -9.29 5.96
CA ILE A 353 20.62 -7.97 6.56
C ILE A 353 19.91 -8.14 7.90
N ASP A 354 20.45 -7.51 8.95
CA ASP A 354 19.75 -7.39 10.23
C ASP A 354 18.67 -6.29 10.12
N PRO A 355 17.38 -6.65 10.24
CA PRO A 355 16.27 -5.69 10.09
C PRO A 355 16.22 -4.64 11.21
N LEU A 356 16.86 -4.87 12.37
CA LEU A 356 16.93 -3.91 13.48
C LEU A 356 18.18 -3.04 13.45
N SER A 357 19.10 -3.26 12.52
CA SER A 357 20.28 -2.40 12.41
C SER A 357 19.89 -0.94 12.14
N LEU A 358 20.54 0.01 12.82
CA LEU A 358 20.28 1.42 12.66
C LEU A 358 20.43 1.86 11.18
N HIS A 359 21.45 1.32 10.50
CA HIS A 359 21.67 1.59 9.08
C HIS A 359 20.45 1.21 8.23
N PHE A 360 19.88 0.05 8.49
CA PHE A 360 18.70 -0.42 7.76
C PHE A 360 17.45 0.39 8.09
N LEU A 361 17.23 0.72 9.36
CA LEU A 361 16.08 1.55 9.79
C LEU A 361 16.11 2.95 9.14
N VAL A 362 17.30 3.56 9.06
CA VAL A 362 17.50 4.87 8.42
C VAL A 362 17.23 4.82 6.91
N ALA A 363 17.41 3.68 6.26
CA ALA A 363 17.04 3.50 4.86
C ALA A 363 15.54 3.19 4.68
N MET A 364 14.99 2.29 5.52
CA MET A 364 13.63 1.77 5.38
C MET A 364 12.56 2.81 5.73
N LEU A 365 12.70 3.53 6.84
CA LEU A 365 11.64 4.45 7.28
C LEU A 365 11.41 5.61 6.30
N PRO A 366 12.44 6.28 5.76
CA PRO A 366 12.24 7.25 4.69
C PRO A 366 11.68 6.63 3.41
N ALA A 367 12.08 5.41 3.04
CA ALA A 367 11.53 4.71 1.88
C ALA A 367 10.02 4.46 2.04
N ILE A 368 9.57 4.08 3.24
CA ILE A 368 8.15 3.95 3.60
C ILE A 368 7.44 5.30 3.51
N ALA A 369 8.01 6.35 4.07
CA ALA A 369 7.41 7.69 4.06
C ALA A 369 7.23 8.20 2.63
N LEU A 370 8.27 8.10 1.79
CA LEU A 370 8.24 8.48 0.38
C LEU A 370 7.28 7.60 -0.43
N GLY A 371 7.33 6.28 -0.20
CA GLY A 371 6.41 5.33 -0.85
C GLY A 371 4.95 5.60 -0.52
N SER A 372 4.68 6.11 0.69
CA SER A 372 3.31 6.41 1.13
C SER A 372 2.66 7.58 0.41
N ILE A 373 3.44 8.49 -0.20
CA ILE A 373 2.91 9.65 -0.92
C ILE A 373 2.26 9.25 -2.25
N GLY A 374 2.64 8.10 -2.82
CA GLY A 374 2.16 7.63 -4.13
C GLY A 374 1.07 6.55 -4.07
N VAL A 375 0.57 6.20 -2.90
CA VAL A 375 -0.36 5.07 -2.73
C VAL A 375 -1.80 5.56 -2.84
N ALA A 376 -2.48 5.15 -3.90
CA ALA A 376 -3.90 5.47 -4.07
C ALA A 376 -4.77 4.68 -3.06
N GLY A 377 -5.75 5.37 -2.47
CA GLY A 377 -6.72 4.80 -1.50
C GLY A 377 -7.79 3.93 -2.13
N VAL A 378 -7.38 2.97 -2.94
CA VAL A 378 -8.22 1.96 -3.60
C VAL A 378 -7.66 0.57 -3.31
N GLY A 379 -8.49 -0.46 -3.46
CA GLY A 379 -8.04 -1.85 -3.28
C GLY A 379 -6.74 -2.14 -4.06
N GLY A 380 -5.81 -2.88 -3.47
CA GLY A 380 -4.48 -3.12 -4.05
C GLY A 380 -3.41 -2.09 -3.65
N GLY A 381 -3.76 -1.03 -2.92
CA GLY A 381 -2.82 0.01 -2.50
C GLY A 381 -1.60 -0.52 -1.74
N GLY A 382 -1.78 -1.54 -0.91
CA GLY A 382 -0.68 -2.20 -0.18
C GLY A 382 0.32 -2.88 -1.11
N THR A 383 -0.14 -3.52 -2.16
CA THR A 383 0.73 -4.13 -3.19
C THR A 383 1.61 -3.08 -3.86
N PHE A 384 1.03 -1.93 -4.26
CA PHE A 384 1.81 -0.84 -4.86
C PHE A 384 2.82 -0.27 -3.87
N ALA A 385 2.44 -0.05 -2.62
CA ALA A 385 3.36 0.40 -1.58
C ALA A 385 4.51 -0.60 -1.37
N ALA A 386 4.22 -1.90 -1.31
CA ALA A 386 5.24 -2.93 -1.19
C ALA A 386 6.21 -2.93 -2.38
N LEU A 387 5.69 -2.83 -3.61
CA LEU A 387 6.54 -2.71 -4.80
C LEU A 387 7.46 -1.50 -4.72
N ILE A 388 6.96 -0.34 -4.26
CA ILE A 388 7.76 0.88 -4.11
C ILE A 388 8.85 0.66 -3.05
N VAL A 389 8.49 0.21 -1.85
CA VAL A 389 9.43 0.09 -0.73
C VAL A 389 10.48 -0.97 -1.00
N LEU A 390 10.09 -2.17 -1.50
CA LEU A 390 11.06 -3.22 -1.83
C LEU A 390 11.99 -2.79 -2.96
N SER A 391 11.47 -2.17 -4.03
CA SER A 391 12.32 -1.65 -5.11
C SER A 391 13.29 -0.58 -4.61
N THR A 392 12.83 0.31 -3.72
CA THR A 392 13.64 1.36 -3.11
C THR A 392 14.82 0.79 -2.31
N LEU A 393 14.57 -0.33 -1.61
CA LEU A 393 15.59 -1.02 -0.81
C LEU A 393 16.39 -2.06 -1.60
N ASN A 394 16.17 -2.19 -2.90
CA ASN A 394 16.76 -3.22 -3.77
C ASN A 394 16.44 -4.65 -3.32
N PHE A 395 15.25 -4.86 -2.75
CA PHE A 395 14.77 -6.17 -2.33
C PHE A 395 14.04 -6.89 -3.47
N PRO A 396 14.01 -8.24 -3.45
CA PRO A 396 13.34 -9.03 -4.49
C PRO A 396 11.83 -8.75 -4.54
N VAL A 397 11.38 -8.00 -5.53
CA VAL A 397 9.95 -7.66 -5.72
C VAL A 397 9.10 -8.87 -6.16
N ALA A 398 9.74 -9.94 -6.61
CA ALA A 398 9.04 -11.16 -7.01
C ALA A 398 8.22 -11.78 -5.85
N LEU A 399 8.70 -11.65 -4.62
CA LEU A 399 8.00 -12.13 -3.41
C LEU A 399 6.66 -11.42 -3.16
N VAL A 400 6.50 -10.18 -3.62
CA VAL A 400 5.21 -9.47 -3.53
C VAL A 400 4.09 -10.28 -4.18
N GLY A 401 4.39 -11.00 -5.27
CA GLY A 401 3.41 -11.83 -5.97
C GLY A 401 2.73 -12.88 -5.07
N ILE A 402 3.45 -13.45 -4.11
CA ILE A 402 2.91 -14.42 -3.16
C ILE A 402 1.94 -13.74 -2.21
N PHE A 403 2.34 -12.60 -1.67
CA PHE A 403 1.56 -11.87 -0.67
C PHE A 403 0.33 -11.15 -1.28
N ILE A 404 0.33 -10.86 -2.59
CA ILE A 404 -0.85 -10.35 -3.31
C ILE A 404 -2.05 -11.29 -3.13
N ALA A 405 -1.81 -12.57 -3.11
CA ALA A 405 -2.88 -13.56 -3.01
C ALA A 405 -3.65 -13.49 -1.69
N ILE A 406 -2.98 -13.17 -0.59
CA ILE A 406 -3.58 -13.02 0.75
C ILE A 406 -3.91 -11.56 1.09
N GLU A 407 -3.53 -10.61 0.23
CA GLU A 407 -3.79 -9.18 0.44
C GLU A 407 -5.25 -8.87 0.81
N PRO A 408 -6.28 -9.44 0.15
CA PRO A 408 -7.67 -9.14 0.47
C PRO A 408 -8.07 -9.46 1.90
N ILE A 409 -7.41 -10.41 2.55
CA ILE A 409 -7.69 -10.82 3.94
C ILE A 409 -7.25 -9.71 4.91
N VAL A 410 -6.10 -9.11 4.66
CA VAL A 410 -5.54 -8.05 5.52
C VAL A 410 -5.99 -6.65 5.13
N ASP A 411 -6.40 -6.43 3.86
CA ASP A 411 -6.75 -5.13 3.32
C ASP A 411 -7.93 -4.47 4.03
N MET A 412 -8.88 -5.23 4.53
CA MET A 412 -10.02 -4.71 5.30
C MET A 412 -9.56 -3.94 6.55
N ALA A 413 -8.74 -4.58 7.37
CA ALA A 413 -8.22 -3.98 8.60
C ALA A 413 -7.22 -2.85 8.31
N ARG A 414 -6.38 -3.01 7.28
CA ARG A 414 -5.46 -1.96 6.83
C ARG A 414 -6.20 -0.70 6.38
N THR A 415 -7.30 -0.85 5.64
CA THR A 415 -8.09 0.29 5.18
C THR A 415 -8.74 1.03 6.35
N ALA A 416 -9.27 0.32 7.34
CA ALA A 416 -9.78 0.94 8.55
C ALA A 416 -8.67 1.73 9.29
N LEU A 417 -7.46 1.16 9.40
CA LEU A 417 -6.32 1.84 9.99
C LEU A 417 -5.86 3.05 9.16
N ASN A 418 -5.85 2.97 7.83
CA ASN A 418 -5.50 4.09 6.94
C ASN A 418 -6.43 5.29 7.18
N VAL A 419 -7.75 5.02 7.19
CA VAL A 419 -8.76 6.06 7.43
C VAL A 419 -8.63 6.63 8.85
N ASN A 420 -8.37 5.79 9.84
CA ASN A 420 -8.08 6.26 11.20
C ASN A 420 -6.83 7.14 11.26
N GLY A 421 -5.73 6.74 10.61
CA GLY A 421 -4.50 7.53 10.53
C GLY A 421 -4.70 8.90 9.88
N SER A 422 -5.53 8.95 8.83
CA SER A 422 -5.96 10.20 8.20
C SER A 422 -6.68 11.12 9.18
N MET A 423 -7.68 10.61 9.91
CA MET A 423 -8.41 11.38 10.92
C MET A 423 -7.50 11.79 12.09
N MET A 424 -6.62 10.90 12.54
CA MET A 424 -5.63 11.19 13.58
C MET A 424 -4.69 12.34 13.18
N SER A 425 -4.22 12.37 11.93
CA SER A 425 -3.39 13.47 11.45
C SER A 425 -4.15 14.80 11.47
N GLY A 426 -5.45 14.80 11.21
CA GLY A 426 -6.31 15.96 11.35
C GLY A 426 -6.44 16.42 12.81
N VAL A 427 -6.67 15.50 13.75
CA VAL A 427 -6.76 15.81 15.19
C VAL A 427 -5.44 16.38 15.72
N LEU A 428 -4.31 15.74 15.37
CA LEU A 428 -2.99 16.21 15.80
C LEU A 428 -2.63 17.57 15.19
N ALA A 429 -2.90 17.77 13.91
CA ALA A 429 -2.66 19.04 13.24
C ALA A 429 -3.54 20.16 13.82
N ASN A 430 -4.81 19.86 14.13
CA ASN A 430 -5.71 20.81 14.78
C ASN A 430 -5.16 21.27 16.14
N ARG A 431 -4.61 20.33 16.94
CA ARG A 431 -3.95 20.66 18.21
C ARG A 431 -2.71 21.51 18.02
N ILE A 432 -1.85 21.16 17.06
CA ILE A 432 -0.60 21.90 16.80
C ILE A 432 -0.87 23.32 16.30
N LEU A 433 -1.90 23.51 15.47
CA LEU A 433 -2.16 24.80 14.83
C LEU A 433 -2.98 25.75 15.68
N ASN A 434 -3.91 25.23 16.48
CA ASN A 434 -4.89 26.06 17.20
C ASN A 434 -4.63 26.16 18.70
N ASN A 435 -3.67 25.42 19.26
CA ASN A 435 -3.40 25.29 20.71
C ASN A 435 -4.63 24.89 21.56
N HIS A 436 -5.71 24.41 20.94
CA HIS A 436 -6.93 23.95 21.61
C HIS A 436 -7.12 22.45 21.40
N THR A 437 -7.62 21.75 22.43
CA THR A 437 -8.08 20.37 22.28
C THR A 437 -9.47 20.37 21.63
N ALA A 438 -9.81 19.28 20.94
CA ALA A 438 -11.17 19.11 20.43
C ALA A 438 -12.21 19.02 21.58
N ASP A 439 -11.75 18.64 22.79
CA ASP A 439 -12.60 18.56 23.99
C ASP A 439 -12.89 19.94 24.63
N ASP A 440 -12.12 20.98 24.28
CA ASP A 440 -12.34 22.35 24.73
C ASP A 440 -13.45 23.07 23.94
N MET A 441 -13.92 22.49 22.85
CA MET A 441 -15.03 23.05 22.09
C MET A 441 -16.37 22.61 22.68
N PRO A 442 -17.32 23.54 22.86
CA PRO A 442 -18.66 23.17 23.32
C PRO A 442 -19.27 22.15 22.34
N ALA A 443 -19.80 21.07 22.90
CA ALA A 443 -20.52 20.08 22.12
C ALA A 443 -21.54 20.82 21.24
N VAL A 444 -21.44 20.64 19.93
CA VAL A 444 -22.50 21.11 19.03
C VAL A 444 -23.75 20.34 19.46
N ILE A 445 -24.60 21.03 20.21
CA ILE A 445 -25.88 20.51 20.66
C ILE A 445 -26.62 20.10 19.38
N ASP A 446 -26.95 18.83 19.26
CA ASP A 446 -27.89 18.34 18.27
C ASP A 446 -29.14 19.24 18.34
N ARG A 447 -29.30 20.14 17.39
CA ARG A 447 -30.59 20.76 17.17
C ARG A 447 -31.41 19.74 16.40
N PRO A 448 -32.62 19.45 16.91
CA PRO A 448 -33.50 18.41 16.38
C PRO A 448 -33.86 18.65 14.91
#